data_afbaa54120b06a4579b54710dd30ed9e
#
_entry.id   afbaa54120b06a4579b54710dd30ed9e
#
_cell.length_a   1.000
_cell.length_b   1.000
_cell.length_c   1.000
_cell.angle_alpha   90.00
_cell.angle_beta   90.00
_cell.angle_gamma   90.00
#
_symmetry.space_group_name_H-M   'P 1'
#
loop_
_entity.id
_entity.type
_entity.pdbx_description
1 polymer ?
#
loop_
_entity_poly.entity_id
_entity_poly.type
_entity_poly.pdbx_seq_one_letter_code
_entity_poly.pdbx_strand_id
1 'polypeptide(L)'
;GGRTWGADNGDNDGMSMEHDTVIEDTRNWMVKAVIGLNLCPFAKGVHVKNQVRYRVSDASTPEGLLEDLIEELTFLRDADPQEVDTTLLVHPGVLQDFLDFNDFLDVVDAAVEDLELDGVLQVASFHPDYQFADADPDDVENYSNRAPYPTLHLIREESLDRAIEAFPEAEDIYETNKATLRKLGLEGWKKLWQV
;
A
#
# COMPACT_ATOMS: atom_id res chain seq x y z
N GLY A 1 -2.32 -12.35 17.07
CA GLY A 1 -1.14 -12.98 17.38
C GLY A 1 0.08 -12.38 16.75
N GLY A 2 0.36 -11.17 17.08
CA GLY A 2 1.40 -10.48 16.38
C GLY A 2 2.81 -10.90 16.65
N ARG A 3 3.09 -11.62 17.63
CA ARG A 3 4.46 -11.95 18.02
C ARG A 3 5.10 -13.05 17.20
N THR A 4 4.44 -13.42 16.16
CA THR A 4 4.85 -14.59 15.40
C THR A 4 5.96 -14.35 14.39
N TRP A 5 6.46 -13.17 14.32
CA TRP A 5 7.37 -12.78 13.25
C TRP A 5 8.78 -13.27 13.41
N GLY A 6 8.95 -14.37 14.06
CA GLY A 6 10.27 -14.90 14.31
C GLY A 6 10.93 -14.25 15.50
N ALA A 7 10.15 -13.73 16.34
CA ALA A 7 10.66 -13.05 17.50
C ALA A 7 11.08 -14.03 18.58
N ASP A 8 11.80 -14.97 18.21
CA ASP A 8 12.12 -16.06 19.10
C ASP A 8 13.24 -15.77 20.03
N ASN A 9 13.91 -14.69 19.82
CA ASN A 9 15.01 -14.33 20.68
C ASN A 9 14.85 -12.89 21.13
N GLY A 10 15.50 -12.55 22.20
CA GLY A 10 15.33 -11.26 22.81
C GLY A 10 15.67 -10.09 21.90
N ASP A 11 16.61 -10.27 21.01
CA ASP A 11 17.06 -9.20 20.14
C ASP A 11 16.02 -8.81 19.11
N ASN A 12 15.15 -9.74 18.75
CA ASN A 12 14.13 -9.51 17.73
C ASN A 12 12.76 -9.14 18.31
N ASP A 13 12.58 -9.22 19.60
CA ASP A 13 11.29 -8.93 20.22
C ASP A 13 10.80 -7.52 19.91
N GLY A 14 11.67 -6.52 20.06
CA GLY A 14 11.32 -5.15 19.76
C GLY A 14 10.98 -4.94 18.29
N MET A 15 11.73 -5.58 17.41
CA MET A 15 11.52 -5.50 15.98
C MET A 15 10.18 -6.12 15.58
N SER A 16 9.85 -7.29 16.16
CA SER A 16 8.58 -7.94 15.90
C SER A 16 7.41 -7.12 16.41
N MET A 17 7.55 -6.48 17.56
CA MET A 17 6.52 -5.62 18.11
C MET A 17 6.33 -4.38 17.24
N GLU A 18 7.41 -3.83 16.69
CA GLU A 18 7.31 -2.72 15.75
C GLU A 18 6.61 -3.14 14.46
N HIS A 19 6.93 -4.33 13.96
CA HIS A 19 6.26 -4.88 12.78
C HIS A 19 4.77 -5.05 13.02
N ASP A 20 4.38 -5.57 14.18
CA ASP A 20 2.99 -5.75 14.54
C ASP A 20 2.24 -4.42 14.56
N THR A 21 2.85 -3.40 15.14
CA THR A 21 2.26 -2.07 15.20
C THR A 21 2.11 -1.48 13.80
N VAL A 22 3.13 -1.62 12.97
CA VAL A 22 3.08 -1.14 11.59
C VAL A 22 1.97 -1.83 10.81
N ILE A 23 1.86 -3.14 10.95
CA ILE A 23 0.81 -3.91 10.27
C ILE A 23 -0.57 -3.50 10.77
N GLU A 24 -0.74 -3.32 12.09
CA GLU A 24 -2.01 -2.90 12.65
C GLU A 24 -2.41 -1.51 12.16
N ASP A 25 -1.48 -0.57 12.15
CA ASP A 25 -1.74 0.78 11.66
C ASP A 25 -2.14 0.75 10.19
N THR A 26 -1.44 -0.04 9.39
CA THR A 26 -1.70 -0.16 7.96
C THR A 26 -3.07 -0.82 7.72
N ARG A 27 -3.38 -1.87 8.48
CA ARG A 27 -4.67 -2.55 8.38
C ARG A 27 -5.81 -1.62 8.81
N ASN A 28 -5.59 -0.83 9.86
CA ASN A 28 -6.58 0.14 10.34
C ASN A 28 -6.85 1.20 9.27
N TRP A 29 -5.79 1.68 8.61
CA TRP A 29 -5.93 2.60 7.48
C TRP A 29 -6.72 1.94 6.33
N MET A 30 -6.40 0.71 6.00
CA MET A 30 -7.09 -0.04 4.95
C MET A 30 -8.60 -0.11 5.25
N VAL A 31 -8.97 -0.45 6.48
CA VAL A 31 -10.37 -0.62 6.86
C VAL A 31 -11.10 0.71 6.96
N LYS A 32 -10.50 1.69 7.61
CA LYS A 32 -11.20 2.96 7.89
C LYS A 32 -11.21 3.92 6.71
N ALA A 33 -10.12 3.99 5.97
CA ALA A 33 -10.01 4.92 4.84
C ALA A 33 -10.28 4.24 3.52
N VAL A 34 -9.49 3.26 3.14
CA VAL A 34 -9.57 2.67 1.80
C VAL A 34 -10.93 2.00 1.59
N ILE A 35 -11.33 1.15 2.52
CA ILE A 35 -12.62 0.46 2.45
C ILE A 35 -13.74 1.37 2.94
N GLY A 36 -13.54 2.02 4.07
CA GLY A 36 -14.57 2.85 4.71
C GLY A 36 -15.06 4.00 3.85
N LEU A 37 -14.17 4.61 3.07
CA LEU A 37 -14.51 5.69 2.14
C LEU A 37 -14.66 5.19 0.71
N ASN A 38 -14.54 3.88 0.50
CA ASN A 38 -14.62 3.25 -0.82
C ASN A 38 -13.62 3.88 -1.82
N LEU A 39 -12.40 4.12 -1.36
CA LEU A 39 -11.36 4.67 -2.22
C LEU A 39 -10.84 3.63 -3.22
N CYS A 40 -11.06 2.35 -2.93
CA CYS A 40 -10.72 1.25 -3.82
C CYS A 40 -11.86 0.23 -3.76
N PRO A 41 -12.67 0.11 -4.82
CA PRO A 41 -13.89 -0.71 -4.77
C PRO A 41 -13.66 -2.20 -4.53
N PHE A 42 -12.47 -2.73 -4.83
CA PHE A 42 -12.19 -4.15 -4.68
C PHE A 42 -11.34 -4.49 -3.46
N ALA A 43 -10.92 -3.50 -2.67
CA ALA A 43 -10.11 -3.75 -1.47
C ALA A 43 -10.88 -4.56 -0.42
N LYS A 44 -12.18 -4.33 -0.29
CA LYS A 44 -13.00 -5.03 0.67
C LYS A 44 -13.01 -6.54 0.43
N GLY A 45 -13.12 -6.95 -0.83
CA GLY A 45 -13.17 -8.37 -1.18
C GLY A 45 -11.92 -9.11 -0.77
N VAL A 46 -10.75 -8.59 -1.11
CA VAL A 46 -9.47 -9.24 -0.77
C VAL A 46 -9.21 -9.18 0.73
N HIS A 47 -9.64 -8.11 1.39
CA HIS A 47 -9.49 -7.98 2.84
C HIS A 47 -10.34 -9.02 3.58
N VAL A 48 -11.60 -9.15 3.22
CA VAL A 48 -12.54 -10.09 3.85
C VAL A 48 -12.07 -11.53 3.65
N LYS A 49 -11.52 -11.85 2.49
CA LYS A 49 -11.00 -13.18 2.17
C LYS A 49 -9.61 -13.43 2.73
N ASN A 50 -9.04 -12.44 3.43
CA ASN A 50 -7.69 -12.53 4.01
C ASN A 50 -6.62 -12.83 2.96
N GLN A 51 -6.72 -12.17 1.82
CA GLN A 51 -5.81 -12.36 0.68
C GLN A 51 -4.80 -11.21 0.53
N VAL A 52 -4.74 -10.31 1.49
CA VAL A 52 -3.78 -9.21 1.51
C VAL A 52 -2.58 -9.62 2.36
N ARG A 53 -1.40 -9.66 1.73
CA ARG A 53 -0.15 -9.92 2.45
C ARG A 53 0.44 -8.58 2.92
N TYR A 54 0.70 -8.48 4.21
CA TYR A 54 1.38 -7.32 4.79
C TYR A 54 2.82 -7.70 5.07
N ARG A 55 3.76 -7.09 4.37
CA ARG A 55 5.19 -7.29 4.61
C ARG A 55 5.81 -5.98 5.07
N VAL A 56 6.43 -5.99 6.24
CA VAL A 56 7.18 -4.83 6.74
C VAL A 56 8.65 -5.02 6.38
N SER A 57 9.20 -4.05 5.68
CA SER A 57 10.63 -4.03 5.33
C SER A 57 11.40 -3.30 6.41
N ASP A 58 12.52 -3.85 6.83
CA ASP A 58 13.45 -3.21 7.77
C ASP A 58 14.55 -2.44 7.05
N ALA A 59 14.45 -2.28 5.74
CA ALA A 59 15.45 -1.59 4.96
C ALA A 59 15.62 -0.16 5.44
N SER A 60 16.86 0.28 5.52
CA SER A 60 17.24 1.65 5.86
C SER A 60 17.89 2.37 4.67
N THR A 61 18.03 1.68 3.54
CA THR A 61 18.59 2.23 2.31
C THR A 61 17.69 1.89 1.14
N PRO A 62 17.69 2.71 0.07
CA PRO A 62 16.93 2.37 -1.13
C PRO A 62 17.34 1.04 -1.76
N GLU A 63 18.62 0.70 -1.69
CA GLU A 63 19.14 -0.57 -2.21
C GLU A 63 18.54 -1.75 -1.45
N GLY A 64 18.46 -1.65 -0.13
CA GLY A 64 17.85 -2.68 0.71
C GLY A 64 16.35 -2.81 0.44
N LEU A 65 15.68 -1.70 0.21
CA LEU A 65 14.26 -1.74 -0.15
C LEU A 65 14.06 -2.40 -1.51
N LEU A 66 14.95 -2.11 -2.46
CA LEU A 66 14.88 -2.75 -3.78
C LEU A 66 15.00 -4.26 -3.67
N GLU A 67 15.89 -4.76 -2.83
CA GLU A 67 16.04 -6.19 -2.58
C GLU A 67 14.74 -6.79 -2.06
N ASP A 68 14.11 -6.14 -1.08
CA ASP A 68 12.85 -6.60 -0.52
C ASP A 68 11.72 -6.54 -1.56
N LEU A 69 11.72 -5.50 -2.38
CA LEU A 69 10.74 -5.38 -3.45
C LEU A 69 10.84 -6.53 -4.45
N ILE A 70 12.06 -6.84 -4.89
CA ILE A 70 12.29 -7.93 -5.83
C ILE A 70 11.83 -9.26 -5.24
N GLU A 71 12.13 -9.48 -3.96
CA GLU A 71 11.70 -10.67 -3.24
C GLU A 71 10.17 -10.78 -3.23
N GLU A 72 9.48 -9.67 -2.92
CA GLU A 72 8.02 -9.66 -2.85
C GLU A 72 7.36 -9.74 -4.22
N LEU A 73 7.94 -9.13 -5.24
CA LEU A 73 7.44 -9.26 -6.61
C LEU A 73 7.51 -10.73 -7.05
N THR A 74 8.63 -11.37 -6.78
CA THR A 74 8.83 -12.79 -7.11
C THR A 74 7.85 -13.67 -6.33
N PHE A 75 7.70 -13.38 -5.04
CA PHE A 75 6.77 -14.11 -4.19
C PHE A 75 5.32 -14.02 -4.73
N LEU A 76 4.88 -12.81 -5.04
CA LEU A 76 3.51 -12.60 -5.51
C LEU A 76 3.29 -13.26 -6.87
N ARG A 77 4.28 -13.19 -7.76
CA ARG A 77 4.22 -13.87 -9.05
C ARG A 77 3.93 -15.36 -8.90
N ASP A 78 4.61 -16.00 -7.94
CA ASP A 78 4.56 -17.45 -7.76
C ASP A 78 3.45 -17.91 -6.80
N ALA A 79 2.87 -17.01 -6.02
CA ALA A 79 1.85 -17.37 -5.04
C ALA A 79 0.50 -17.69 -5.71
N ASP A 80 -0.27 -18.54 -5.02
CA ASP A 80 -1.64 -18.82 -5.43
C ASP A 80 -2.49 -17.56 -5.20
N PRO A 81 -3.13 -17.01 -6.24
CA PRO A 81 -3.96 -15.81 -6.09
C PRO A 81 -5.11 -15.98 -5.09
N GLN A 82 -5.55 -17.21 -4.87
CA GLN A 82 -6.61 -17.47 -3.89
C GLN A 82 -6.12 -17.34 -2.46
N GLU A 83 -4.82 -17.44 -2.25
CA GLU A 83 -4.23 -17.28 -0.91
C GLU A 83 -3.66 -15.89 -0.72
N VAL A 84 -2.92 -15.38 -1.72
CA VAL A 84 -2.36 -14.03 -1.71
C VAL A 84 -2.67 -13.36 -3.04
N ASP A 85 -3.62 -12.46 -3.01
CA ASP A 85 -4.01 -11.73 -4.21
C ASP A 85 -3.19 -10.46 -4.39
N THR A 86 -2.78 -9.83 -3.29
CA THR A 86 -2.04 -8.57 -3.32
C THR A 86 -1.12 -8.45 -2.12
N THR A 87 -0.10 -7.61 -2.24
CA THR A 87 0.89 -7.38 -1.18
C THR A 87 1.04 -5.88 -0.90
N LEU A 88 1.04 -5.53 0.38
CA LEU A 88 1.44 -4.21 0.84
C LEU A 88 2.83 -4.33 1.45
N LEU A 89 3.81 -3.76 0.77
CA LEU A 89 5.19 -3.69 1.25
C LEU A 89 5.39 -2.36 1.94
N VAL A 90 5.44 -2.38 3.26
CA VAL A 90 5.51 -1.18 4.09
C VAL A 90 6.95 -0.98 4.55
N HIS A 91 7.50 0.22 4.36
CA HIS A 91 8.91 0.48 4.65
C HIS A 91 9.11 1.75 5.49
N PRO A 92 8.88 1.64 6.80
CA PRO A 92 8.91 2.82 7.69
C PRO A 92 10.29 3.47 7.83
N GLY A 93 11.36 2.73 7.55
CA GLY A 93 12.73 3.18 7.82
C GLY A 93 13.47 3.79 6.64
N VAL A 94 12.83 3.92 5.47
CA VAL A 94 13.51 4.42 4.27
C VAL A 94 12.54 5.21 3.40
N LEU A 95 13.07 6.24 2.73
CA LEU A 95 12.31 7.09 1.82
C LEU A 95 11.16 7.82 2.52
N GLN A 96 11.41 8.33 3.72
CA GLN A 96 10.45 9.12 4.46
C GLN A 96 10.19 10.47 3.79
N ASP A 97 11.16 11.00 3.04
CA ASP A 97 10.93 12.19 2.23
C ASP A 97 10.15 11.82 0.97
N PHE A 98 9.03 12.48 0.73
CA PHE A 98 8.16 12.12 -0.38
C PHE A 98 8.83 12.30 -1.75
N LEU A 99 9.64 13.33 -1.93
CA LEU A 99 10.31 13.55 -3.22
C LEU A 99 11.31 12.44 -3.53
N ASP A 100 12.06 12.01 -2.53
CA ASP A 100 12.98 10.88 -2.68
C ASP A 100 12.21 9.59 -3.00
N PHE A 101 11.09 9.40 -2.30
CA PHE A 101 10.21 8.26 -2.56
C PHE A 101 9.67 8.30 -3.99
N ASN A 102 9.21 9.45 -4.43
CA ASN A 102 8.67 9.60 -5.78
C ASN A 102 9.73 9.30 -6.86
N ASP A 103 10.96 9.75 -6.64
CA ASP A 103 12.07 9.45 -7.55
C ASP A 103 12.38 7.95 -7.60
N PHE A 104 12.24 7.28 -6.46
CA PHE A 104 12.47 5.84 -6.38
C PHE A 104 11.47 5.03 -7.22
N LEU A 105 10.31 5.60 -7.53
CA LEU A 105 9.30 4.89 -8.32
C LEU A 105 9.80 4.52 -9.72
N ASP A 106 10.75 5.27 -10.28
CA ASP A 106 11.40 4.91 -11.54
C ASP A 106 12.19 3.62 -11.38
N VAL A 107 12.83 3.43 -10.23
CA VAL A 107 13.56 2.19 -9.92
C VAL A 107 12.58 1.03 -9.77
N VAL A 108 11.42 1.28 -9.15
CA VAL A 108 10.36 0.26 -9.02
C VAL A 108 9.89 -0.20 -10.39
N ASP A 109 9.62 0.74 -11.28
CA ASP A 109 9.19 0.43 -12.65
C ASP A 109 10.24 -0.39 -13.38
N ALA A 110 11.51 -0.02 -13.24
CA ALA A 110 12.62 -0.74 -13.85
C ALA A 110 12.72 -2.18 -13.32
N ALA A 111 12.47 -2.38 -12.02
CA ALA A 111 12.50 -3.71 -11.42
C ALA A 111 11.38 -4.60 -11.99
N VAL A 112 10.19 -4.04 -12.15
CA VAL A 112 9.07 -4.78 -12.75
C VAL A 112 9.41 -5.21 -14.18
N GLU A 113 9.98 -4.30 -14.97
CA GLU A 113 10.39 -4.59 -16.33
C GLU A 113 11.52 -5.62 -16.40
N ASP A 114 12.53 -5.48 -15.55
CA ASP A 114 13.69 -6.38 -15.53
C ASP A 114 13.30 -7.80 -15.16
N LEU A 115 12.27 -7.96 -14.32
CA LEU A 115 11.74 -9.27 -13.96
C LEU A 115 10.73 -9.79 -14.97
N GLU A 116 10.50 -9.06 -16.06
CA GLU A 116 9.52 -9.40 -17.09
C GLU A 116 8.11 -9.54 -16.54
N LEU A 117 7.78 -8.67 -15.56
CA LEU A 117 6.47 -8.67 -14.90
C LEU A 117 5.58 -7.53 -15.38
N ASP A 118 6.02 -6.70 -16.30
CA ASP A 118 5.18 -5.68 -16.90
C ASP A 118 3.98 -6.37 -17.59
N GLY A 119 2.79 -5.84 -17.33
CA GLY A 119 1.56 -6.50 -17.78
C GLY A 119 1.08 -7.64 -16.90
N VAL A 120 1.89 -8.07 -15.93
CA VAL A 120 1.54 -9.14 -14.98
C VAL A 120 1.30 -8.58 -13.59
N LEU A 121 2.22 -7.76 -13.11
CA LEU A 121 2.10 -7.07 -11.82
C LEU A 121 2.32 -5.58 -12.02
N GLN A 122 1.68 -4.78 -11.18
CA GLN A 122 1.97 -3.34 -11.12
C GLN A 122 2.14 -2.93 -9.67
N VAL A 123 2.75 -1.78 -9.46
CA VAL A 123 3.00 -1.26 -8.11
C VAL A 123 2.37 0.13 -8.00
N ALA A 124 1.46 0.27 -7.05
CA ALA A 124 0.91 1.56 -6.66
C ALA A 124 1.68 2.07 -5.45
N SER A 125 1.63 3.37 -5.21
CA SER A 125 2.41 4.01 -4.17
C SER A 125 1.55 4.80 -3.20
N PHE A 126 1.89 4.71 -1.91
CA PHE A 126 1.26 5.47 -0.84
C PHE A 126 2.35 6.02 0.07
N HIS A 127 2.10 7.17 0.65
CA HIS A 127 3.11 7.83 1.49
C HIS A 127 2.41 8.80 2.45
N PRO A 128 2.93 8.97 3.67
CA PRO A 128 2.32 9.91 4.62
C PRO A 128 2.21 11.34 4.08
N ASP A 129 3.13 11.74 3.21
CA ASP A 129 3.17 13.09 2.63
C ASP A 129 2.87 13.09 1.13
N TYR A 130 2.14 12.13 0.65
CA TYR A 130 1.82 12.02 -0.76
C TYR A 130 1.21 13.32 -1.28
N GLN A 131 1.68 13.76 -2.44
CA GLN A 131 1.17 14.96 -3.10
C GLN A 131 1.07 14.70 -4.60
N PHE A 132 -0.12 14.91 -5.16
CA PHE A 132 -0.30 14.85 -6.61
C PHE A 132 0.36 16.06 -7.27
N ALA A 133 0.82 15.89 -8.51
CA ALA A 133 1.56 16.93 -9.23
C ALA A 133 0.75 18.21 -9.42
N ASP A 134 -0.58 18.09 -9.49
CA ASP A 134 -1.48 19.21 -9.73
C ASP A 134 -2.19 19.71 -8.46
N ALA A 135 -1.71 19.33 -7.30
CA ALA A 135 -2.34 19.68 -6.03
C ALA A 135 -1.35 20.34 -5.09
N ASP A 136 -1.86 21.19 -4.19
CA ASP A 136 -1.07 21.78 -3.12
C ASP A 136 -0.84 20.73 -2.01
N PRO A 137 0.22 20.87 -1.20
CA PRO A 137 0.49 19.91 -0.13
C PRO A 137 -0.65 19.74 0.86
N ASP A 138 -1.43 20.79 1.08
CA ASP A 138 -2.54 20.77 2.05
C ASP A 138 -3.87 20.34 1.44
N ASP A 139 -3.89 20.03 0.16
CA ASP A 139 -5.12 19.64 -0.52
C ASP A 139 -5.59 18.28 -0.04
N VAL A 140 -6.84 18.20 0.43
CA VAL A 140 -7.42 16.96 0.92
C VAL A 140 -7.47 15.87 -0.15
N GLU A 141 -7.42 16.25 -1.42
CA GLU A 141 -7.40 15.28 -2.52
C GLU A 141 -6.17 14.37 -2.50
N ASN A 142 -5.08 14.83 -1.88
CA ASN A 142 -3.87 14.01 -1.74
C ASN A 142 -4.09 12.80 -0.84
N TYR A 143 -5.11 12.85 0.00
CA TYR A 143 -5.30 11.85 1.06
C TYR A 143 -5.74 10.49 0.55
N SER A 144 -6.18 10.39 -0.71
CA SER A 144 -6.48 9.08 -1.29
C SER A 144 -5.25 8.18 -1.29
N ASN A 145 -4.04 8.78 -1.38
CA ASN A 145 -2.79 8.05 -1.41
C ASN A 145 -1.93 8.26 -0.16
N ARG A 146 -2.50 8.86 0.88
CA ARG A 146 -1.79 9.03 2.15
C ARG A 146 -2.04 7.85 3.08
N ALA A 147 -0.97 7.15 3.39
CA ALA A 147 -0.96 6.00 4.30
C ALA A 147 -0.10 6.34 5.51
N PRO A 148 -0.22 5.58 6.61
CA PRO A 148 0.58 5.85 7.82
C PRO A 148 2.09 5.78 7.62
N TYR A 149 2.53 4.98 6.66
CA TYR A 149 3.94 4.76 6.36
C TYR A 149 4.14 4.71 4.86
N PRO A 150 5.37 4.99 4.36
CA PRO A 150 5.65 4.76 2.94
C PRO A 150 5.34 3.32 2.58
N THR A 151 4.60 3.11 1.51
CA THR A 151 4.09 1.79 1.14
C THR A 151 4.10 1.59 -0.37
N LEU A 152 4.55 0.43 -0.79
CA LEU A 152 4.46 -0.02 -2.17
C LEU A 152 3.40 -1.13 -2.22
N HIS A 153 2.39 -0.94 -3.05
CA HIS A 153 1.27 -1.87 -3.17
C HIS A 153 1.43 -2.67 -4.45
N LEU A 154 1.72 -3.95 -4.31
CA LEU A 154 1.93 -4.86 -5.43
C LEU A 154 0.59 -5.49 -5.81
N ILE A 155 0.20 -5.32 -7.07
CA ILE A 155 -1.14 -5.68 -7.55
C ILE A 155 -1.02 -6.55 -8.79
N ARG A 156 -1.85 -7.61 -8.87
CA ARG A 156 -1.95 -8.42 -10.08
C ARG A 156 -2.78 -7.67 -11.13
N GLU A 157 -2.25 -7.53 -12.32
CA GLU A 157 -2.98 -6.92 -13.44
C GLU A 157 -4.28 -7.68 -13.72
N GLU A 158 -4.22 -9.00 -13.66
CA GLU A 158 -5.38 -9.86 -13.83
C GLU A 158 -6.51 -9.55 -12.86
N SER A 159 -6.14 -9.28 -11.59
CA SER A 159 -7.12 -8.93 -10.56
C SER A 159 -7.75 -7.58 -10.81
N LEU A 160 -6.96 -6.62 -11.30
CA LEU A 160 -7.47 -5.30 -11.67
C LEU A 160 -8.44 -5.40 -12.84
N ASP A 161 -8.12 -6.19 -13.84
CA ASP A 161 -8.98 -6.37 -15.00
C ASP A 161 -10.34 -6.96 -14.59
N ARG A 162 -10.33 -7.97 -13.72
CA ARG A 162 -11.57 -8.54 -13.19
C ARG A 162 -12.36 -7.53 -12.36
N ALA A 163 -11.66 -6.71 -11.59
CA ALA A 163 -12.31 -5.70 -10.76
C ALA A 163 -12.97 -4.62 -11.61
N ILE A 164 -12.34 -4.19 -12.68
CA ILE A 164 -12.90 -3.20 -13.60
C ILE A 164 -14.14 -3.77 -14.30
N GLU A 165 -14.12 -5.05 -14.69
CA GLU A 165 -15.30 -5.69 -15.28
C GLU A 165 -16.46 -5.75 -14.30
N ALA A 166 -16.19 -6.05 -13.02
CA ALA A 166 -17.22 -6.14 -11.99
C ALA A 166 -17.72 -4.75 -11.55
N PHE A 167 -16.85 -3.74 -11.59
CA PHE A 167 -17.14 -2.39 -11.16
C PHE A 167 -16.69 -1.40 -12.24
N PRO A 168 -17.46 -1.24 -13.33
CA PRO A 168 -17.04 -0.36 -14.44
C PRO A 168 -16.73 1.07 -14.01
N GLU A 169 -17.37 1.57 -12.95
CA GLU A 169 -17.11 2.89 -12.39
C GLU A 169 -15.70 3.03 -11.80
N ALA A 170 -14.99 1.93 -11.63
CA ALA A 170 -13.62 1.98 -11.12
C ALA A 170 -12.66 2.71 -12.08
N GLU A 171 -13.00 2.84 -13.34
CA GLU A 171 -12.21 3.61 -14.29
C GLU A 171 -12.18 5.09 -13.93
N ASP A 172 -13.23 5.58 -13.24
CA ASP A 172 -13.34 6.96 -12.81
C ASP A 172 -12.94 7.15 -11.36
N ILE A 173 -12.24 6.18 -10.77
CA ILE A 173 -11.95 6.17 -9.34
C ILE A 173 -11.18 7.41 -8.87
N TYR A 174 -10.28 7.92 -9.69
CA TYR A 174 -9.49 9.10 -9.36
C TYR A 174 -10.40 10.30 -9.09
N GLU A 175 -11.34 10.56 -10.00
CA GLU A 175 -12.28 11.68 -9.84
C GLU A 175 -13.28 11.42 -8.73
N THR A 176 -13.73 10.19 -8.58
CA THR A 176 -14.65 9.81 -7.51
C THR A 176 -14.00 10.01 -6.15
N ASN A 177 -12.72 9.64 -6.01
CA ASN A 177 -11.98 9.82 -4.76
C ASN A 177 -11.81 11.29 -4.42
N LYS A 178 -11.51 12.12 -5.41
CA LYS A 178 -11.44 13.57 -5.19
C LYS A 178 -12.74 14.11 -4.62
N ALA A 179 -13.87 13.74 -5.24
CA ALA A 179 -15.17 14.19 -4.80
C ALA A 179 -15.48 13.70 -3.38
N THR A 180 -15.16 12.45 -3.09
CA THR A 180 -15.35 11.86 -1.76
C THR A 180 -14.57 12.63 -0.71
N LEU A 181 -13.30 12.90 -0.98
CA LEU A 181 -12.43 13.58 -0.02
C LEU A 181 -12.78 15.05 0.15
N ARG A 182 -13.20 15.73 -0.91
CA ARG A 182 -13.68 17.12 -0.81
C ARG A 182 -14.92 17.22 0.06
N LYS A 183 -15.86 16.29 -0.11
CA LYS A 183 -17.07 16.23 0.68
C LYS A 183 -16.77 15.95 2.15
N LEU A 184 -15.85 15.02 2.42
CA LEU A 184 -15.43 14.65 3.76
C LEU A 184 -14.67 15.79 4.46
N GLY A 185 -13.75 16.42 3.74
CA GLY A 185 -12.88 17.48 4.26
C GLY A 185 -11.84 16.96 5.23
N LEU A 186 -10.91 17.83 5.60
CA LEU A 186 -9.82 17.49 6.50
C LEU A 186 -10.34 17.07 7.87
N GLU A 187 -11.36 17.76 8.39
CA GLU A 187 -11.93 17.43 9.69
C GLU A 187 -12.59 16.04 9.68
N GLY A 188 -13.29 15.70 8.59
CA GLY A 188 -13.87 14.38 8.43
C GLY A 188 -12.78 13.30 8.35
N TRP A 189 -11.69 13.58 7.65
CA TRP A 189 -10.57 12.66 7.59
C TRP A 189 -9.98 12.39 8.96
N LYS A 190 -9.75 13.44 9.74
CA LYS A 190 -9.23 13.31 11.11
C LYS A 190 -10.13 12.48 12.00
N LYS A 191 -11.44 12.60 11.82
CA LYS A 191 -12.42 11.85 12.62
C LYS A 191 -12.37 10.34 12.38
N LEU A 192 -11.85 9.89 11.24
CA LEU A 192 -11.72 8.47 10.98
C LEU A 192 -10.86 7.75 12.01
N TRP A 193 -9.90 8.48 12.59
CA TRP A 193 -8.91 7.93 13.51
C TRP A 193 -9.29 8.08 14.97
N GLN A 194 -10.39 8.75 15.24
CA GLN A 194 -10.93 8.88 16.60
C GLN A 194 -11.67 7.61 17.00
N VAL A 195 -11.47 7.21 18.22
CA VAL A 195 -12.11 5.98 18.74
C VAL A 195 -13.48 6.33 19.29
#